data_eb6d8395e6edb8f837ab2dbe2a52c457
#
_entry.id   eb6d8395e6edb8f837ab2dbe2a52c457
#
_cell.length_a   1.000
_cell.length_b   1.000
_cell.length_c   1.000
_cell.angle_alpha   90.00
_cell.angle_beta   90.00
_cell.angle_gamma   90.00
#
_symmetry.space_group_name_H-M   'P 1'
#
loop_
_entity.id
_entity.type
_entity.pdbx_description
1 polymer ?
#
loop_
_entity_poly.entity_id
_entity_poly.type
_entity_poly.pdbx_seq_one_letter_code
_entity_poly.pdbx_strand_id
1 'polypeptide(L)'
;LTYHTANYLYPITSPPIKNGIIALGDDGRITEILDPASPTFIAPATEPLKHEGILIPGFINTHCHLELSHMVGKSQTGKTLLPFLVDVVTMREMPQAEIDTAIEKWDAYMWEQGIQAVGDICNKLDTAPVKRKSPIRYYSFVEMFDFFQPERAQASFEGYKAVYDDQADGDGNAKSAVPHAPYTVSNPLYELINGVNDGTETVSIHSEETPAEMELFLNGTGPFHAFFQGFGANIDYFKATGKSSIHHAISKMNPANRTLFVHNTLTDAQGIQAATEWGQNGVYFATCPNANLYIENRLPRYDVFIDAGAKVTVGTDSLTSNWQLSILEELRTISKFQSYVPFETLLSWATINGAEALQFDDELGSLEVGKKPGLLALSELEGASPETFRIDARTAVRRIS
;
A
#
# COMPACT_ATOMS: atom_id res chain seq x y z
N LEU A 1 29.21 -3.19 -14.85
CA LEU A 1 29.22 -2.30 -13.68
C LEU A 1 29.04 -0.86 -14.12
N THR A 2 28.01 -0.15 -13.68
CA THR A 2 27.69 1.22 -14.07
C THR A 2 27.60 2.11 -12.83
N TYR A 3 28.25 3.28 -12.87
CA TYR A 3 28.20 4.26 -11.81
C TYR A 3 27.17 5.34 -12.13
N HIS A 4 26.39 5.75 -11.12
CA HIS A 4 25.37 6.80 -11.21
C HIS A 4 25.58 7.83 -10.11
N THR A 5 25.29 9.11 -10.38
CA THR A 5 25.35 10.20 -9.42
C THR A 5 24.27 11.24 -9.70
N ALA A 6 23.89 12.01 -8.67
CA ALA A 6 23.00 13.15 -8.74
C ALA A 6 23.39 14.19 -7.68
N ASN A 7 22.61 15.27 -7.53
CA ASN A 7 22.88 16.28 -6.52
C ASN A 7 22.90 15.68 -5.11
N TYR A 8 22.01 14.69 -4.85
CA TYR A 8 22.01 13.90 -3.62
C TYR A 8 21.62 12.44 -3.92
N LEU A 9 22.23 11.52 -3.18
CA LEU A 9 21.85 10.13 -3.09
C LEU A 9 21.13 9.91 -1.75
N TYR A 10 19.92 9.37 -1.76
CA TYR A 10 19.11 9.08 -0.57
C TYR A 10 19.10 7.58 -0.27
N PRO A 11 19.96 7.08 0.62
CA PRO A 11 19.96 5.66 1.01
C PRO A 11 18.69 5.25 1.75
N ILE A 12 17.97 6.17 2.35
CA ILE A 12 16.80 6.06 3.23
C ILE A 12 17.20 5.66 4.66
N THR A 13 18.01 4.63 4.83
CA THR A 13 18.48 4.13 6.16
C THR A 13 19.62 4.93 6.75
N SER A 14 20.16 5.90 6.01
CA SER A 14 21.20 6.82 6.45
C SER A 14 20.98 8.21 5.84
N PRO A 15 21.64 9.27 6.36
CA PRO A 15 21.51 10.61 5.82
C PRO A 15 21.83 10.72 4.33
N PRO A 16 21.21 11.67 3.60
CA PRO A 16 21.48 11.88 2.18
C PRO A 16 22.94 12.27 1.93
N ILE A 17 23.53 11.69 0.87
CA ILE A 17 24.93 11.90 0.49
C ILE A 17 24.99 12.91 -0.66
N LYS A 18 25.57 14.09 -0.42
CA LYS A 18 25.75 15.11 -1.46
C LYS A 18 26.72 14.64 -2.55
N ASN A 19 26.27 14.69 -3.80
CA ASN A 19 26.99 14.15 -4.96
C ASN A 19 27.39 12.68 -4.79
N GLY A 20 26.64 11.91 -3.98
CA GLY A 20 26.88 10.51 -3.73
C GLY A 20 26.90 9.71 -5.03
N ILE A 21 27.74 8.67 -5.07
CA ILE A 21 27.87 7.80 -6.23
C ILE A 21 27.41 6.40 -5.84
N ILE A 22 26.60 5.79 -6.69
CA ILE A 22 26.14 4.40 -6.52
C ILE A 22 26.57 3.58 -7.73
N ALA A 23 27.10 2.38 -7.47
CA ALA A 23 27.48 1.43 -8.51
C ALA A 23 26.47 0.29 -8.60
N LEU A 24 25.98 0.00 -9.79
CA LEU A 24 25.09 -1.11 -10.08
C LEU A 24 25.82 -2.18 -10.90
N GLY A 25 25.69 -3.43 -10.48
CA GLY A 25 26.06 -4.61 -11.26
C GLY A 25 25.14 -4.77 -12.49
N ASP A 26 25.51 -5.68 -13.38
CA ASP A 26 24.77 -5.95 -14.61
C ASP A 26 23.38 -6.55 -14.33
N ASP A 27 23.17 -7.10 -13.16
CA ASP A 27 21.89 -7.61 -12.65
C ASP A 27 21.05 -6.54 -11.92
N GLY A 28 21.54 -5.29 -11.81
CA GLY A 28 20.91 -4.17 -11.11
C GLY A 28 21.15 -4.16 -9.59
N ARG A 29 21.99 -5.05 -9.05
CA ARG A 29 22.35 -5.10 -7.63
C ARG A 29 23.36 -4.01 -7.29
N ILE A 30 23.15 -3.34 -6.15
CA ILE A 30 24.08 -2.32 -5.64
C ILE A 30 25.38 -3.03 -5.18
N THR A 31 26.50 -2.64 -5.79
CA THR A 31 27.82 -3.18 -5.46
C THR A 31 28.65 -2.24 -4.59
N GLU A 32 28.39 -0.93 -4.70
CA GLU A 32 29.14 0.10 -4.00
C GLU A 32 28.33 1.38 -3.83
N ILE A 33 28.55 2.06 -2.70
CA ILE A 33 28.05 3.42 -2.45
C ILE A 33 29.22 4.25 -1.96
N LEU A 34 29.50 5.37 -2.66
CA LEU A 34 30.64 6.22 -2.39
C LEU A 34 30.18 7.62 -1.96
N ASP A 35 30.76 8.11 -0.87
CA ASP A 35 30.61 9.47 -0.40
C ASP A 35 31.85 10.28 -0.81
N PRO A 36 31.74 11.26 -1.75
CA PRO A 36 32.86 12.12 -2.14
C PRO A 36 33.41 12.99 -1.01
N ALA A 37 32.67 13.17 0.08
CA ALA A 37 33.15 13.91 1.26
C ALA A 37 33.93 13.02 2.24
N SER A 38 33.93 11.70 2.04
CA SER A 38 34.67 10.76 2.89
C SER A 38 36.19 10.97 2.75
N PRO A 39 36.96 10.97 3.86
CA PRO A 39 38.41 11.01 3.82
C PRO A 39 39.04 9.79 3.09
N THR A 40 38.31 8.72 2.96
CA THR A 40 38.72 7.49 2.27
C THR A 40 38.18 7.37 0.85
N PHE A 41 37.56 8.42 0.33
CA PHE A 41 36.99 8.41 -1.02
C PHE A 41 38.04 8.11 -2.08
N ILE A 42 37.73 7.14 -2.92
CA ILE A 42 38.49 6.83 -4.15
C ILE A 42 37.52 6.98 -5.30
N ALA A 43 37.87 7.85 -6.26
CA ALA A 43 37.03 8.06 -7.42
C ALA A 43 36.91 6.77 -8.26
N PRO A 44 35.71 6.47 -8.80
CA PRO A 44 35.55 5.31 -9.67
C PRO A 44 36.40 5.43 -10.94
N ALA A 45 36.79 4.27 -11.49
CA ALA A 45 37.62 4.22 -12.70
C ALA A 45 36.89 4.74 -13.95
N THR A 46 35.57 4.68 -13.96
CA THR A 46 34.68 5.16 -15.02
C THR A 46 33.89 6.36 -14.52
N GLU A 47 33.72 7.38 -15.37
CA GLU A 47 32.94 8.56 -15.01
C GLU A 47 31.48 8.18 -14.75
N PRO A 48 30.89 8.58 -13.60
CA PRO A 48 29.49 8.29 -13.27
C PRO A 48 28.50 8.96 -14.23
N LEU A 49 27.46 8.25 -14.60
CA LEU A 49 26.31 8.82 -15.32
C LEU A 49 25.59 9.80 -14.39
N LYS A 50 25.56 11.06 -14.79
CA LYS A 50 24.95 12.13 -14.00
C LYS A 50 23.46 12.24 -14.29
N HIS A 51 22.66 12.29 -13.23
CA HIS A 51 21.21 12.49 -13.27
C HIS A 51 20.84 13.83 -12.63
N GLU A 52 19.76 14.43 -13.14
CA GLU A 52 19.17 15.62 -12.52
C GLU A 52 18.40 15.25 -11.25
N GLY A 53 18.41 16.14 -10.25
CA GLY A 53 17.68 15.98 -9.00
C GLY A 53 18.39 15.08 -8.00
N ILE A 54 17.68 14.08 -7.49
CA ILE A 54 18.19 13.15 -6.47
C ILE A 54 17.98 11.71 -6.90
N LEU A 55 18.80 10.79 -6.36
CA LEU A 55 18.63 9.34 -6.53
C LEU A 55 18.02 8.73 -5.29
N ILE A 56 17.00 7.89 -5.49
CA ILE A 56 16.27 7.18 -4.44
C ILE A 56 16.06 5.71 -4.84
N PRO A 57 15.75 4.79 -3.88
CA PRO A 57 15.27 3.45 -4.23
C PRO A 57 13.90 3.51 -4.89
N GLY A 58 13.50 2.40 -5.52
CA GLY A 58 12.18 2.23 -6.09
C GLY A 58 11.06 2.33 -5.07
N PHE A 59 9.91 2.77 -5.49
CA PHE A 59 8.71 2.91 -4.67
C PHE A 59 8.08 1.56 -4.33
N ILE A 60 7.39 1.51 -3.20
CA ILE A 60 6.58 0.37 -2.76
C ILE A 60 5.13 0.85 -2.64
N ASN A 61 4.23 0.19 -3.35
CA ASN A 61 2.79 0.41 -3.29
C ASN A 61 2.16 -0.65 -2.38
N THR A 62 1.83 -0.32 -1.14
CA THR A 62 1.40 -1.31 -0.16
C THR A 62 -0.08 -1.69 -0.23
N HIS A 63 -0.88 -1.00 -1.04
CA HIS A 63 -2.29 -1.30 -1.21
C HIS A 63 -2.78 -0.90 -2.60
N CYS A 64 -3.19 -1.89 -3.38
CA CYS A 64 -3.72 -1.74 -4.72
C CYS A 64 -4.79 -2.81 -4.97
N HIS A 65 -5.74 -2.55 -5.86
CA HIS A 65 -6.68 -3.53 -6.41
C HIS A 65 -6.49 -3.59 -7.93
N LEU A 66 -5.44 -4.24 -8.38
CA LEU A 66 -5.09 -4.32 -9.81
C LEU A 66 -6.21 -4.99 -10.63
N GLU A 67 -6.95 -5.94 -10.03
CA GLU A 67 -8.10 -6.61 -10.67
C GLU A 67 -9.24 -5.65 -11.06
N LEU A 68 -9.30 -4.44 -10.47
CA LEU A 68 -10.30 -3.41 -10.77
C LEU A 68 -9.81 -2.34 -11.76
N SER A 69 -8.68 -2.55 -12.42
CA SER A 69 -8.07 -1.57 -13.33
C SER A 69 -8.94 -1.17 -14.51
N HIS A 70 -9.87 -2.03 -14.94
CA HIS A 70 -10.85 -1.76 -16.00
C HIS A 70 -11.97 -0.80 -15.57
N MET A 71 -12.01 -0.44 -14.28
CA MET A 71 -13.07 0.42 -13.71
C MET A 71 -12.68 1.91 -13.62
N VAL A 72 -11.54 2.32 -14.18
CA VAL A 72 -11.10 3.72 -14.16
C VAL A 72 -12.20 4.65 -14.67
N GLY A 73 -12.54 5.68 -13.86
CA GLY A 73 -13.54 6.70 -14.20
C GLY A 73 -15.01 6.22 -14.20
N LYS A 74 -15.30 4.99 -13.75
CA LYS A 74 -16.69 4.48 -13.71
C LYS A 74 -17.47 4.95 -12.49
N SER A 75 -16.84 5.19 -11.36
CA SER A 75 -17.48 5.81 -10.20
C SER A 75 -17.21 7.32 -10.18
N GLN A 76 -18.11 8.09 -9.59
CA GLN A 76 -17.94 9.53 -9.41
C GLN A 76 -17.25 9.85 -8.09
N THR A 77 -16.48 10.94 -8.05
CA THR A 77 -15.87 11.44 -6.81
C THR A 77 -16.90 11.95 -5.80
N GLY A 78 -16.58 11.84 -4.50
CA GLY A 78 -17.35 12.46 -3.42
C GLY A 78 -18.68 11.77 -3.08
N LYS A 79 -18.84 10.52 -3.51
CA LYS A 79 -20.06 9.73 -3.22
C LYS A 79 -20.16 9.23 -1.79
N THR A 80 -19.07 9.22 -1.02
CA THR A 80 -18.88 8.44 0.21
C THR A 80 -18.79 6.92 -0.04
N LEU A 81 -18.32 6.17 0.95
CA LEU A 81 -17.92 4.77 0.77
C LEU A 81 -19.09 3.87 0.33
N LEU A 82 -20.26 3.94 0.96
CA LEU A 82 -21.32 2.96 0.69
C LEU A 82 -21.89 3.05 -0.73
N PRO A 83 -22.24 4.24 -1.28
CA PRO A 83 -22.58 4.36 -2.69
C PRO A 83 -21.47 3.99 -3.65
N PHE A 84 -20.19 4.24 -3.28
CA PHE A 84 -19.02 3.81 -4.04
C PHE A 84 -18.95 2.28 -4.12
N LEU A 85 -19.12 1.57 -3.00
CA LEU A 85 -19.14 0.10 -2.96
C LEU A 85 -20.27 -0.49 -3.81
N VAL A 86 -21.45 0.17 -3.87
CA VAL A 86 -22.53 -0.23 -4.78
C VAL A 86 -22.06 -0.15 -6.24
N ASP A 87 -21.37 0.94 -6.63
CA ASP A 87 -20.81 1.07 -7.98
C ASP A 87 -19.82 -0.07 -8.27
N VAL A 88 -18.90 -0.37 -7.34
CA VAL A 88 -17.93 -1.47 -7.51
C VAL A 88 -18.65 -2.80 -7.75
N VAL A 89 -19.62 -3.14 -6.90
CA VAL A 89 -20.32 -4.44 -7.00
C VAL A 89 -21.15 -4.54 -8.27
N THR A 90 -21.79 -3.46 -8.70
CA THR A 90 -22.74 -3.48 -9.83
C THR A 90 -22.09 -3.29 -11.20
N MET A 91 -20.90 -2.66 -11.26
CA MET A 91 -20.26 -2.30 -12.53
C MET A 91 -18.95 -3.06 -12.83
N ARG A 92 -18.48 -3.92 -11.91
CA ARG A 92 -17.20 -4.63 -12.08
C ARG A 92 -17.21 -5.72 -13.16
N GLU A 93 -18.36 -6.25 -13.49
CA GLU A 93 -18.46 -7.33 -14.49
C GLU A 93 -18.32 -6.75 -15.91
N MET A 94 -17.28 -7.21 -16.62
CA MET A 94 -16.90 -6.80 -17.98
C MET A 94 -16.41 -8.03 -18.75
N PRO A 95 -16.34 -7.95 -20.10
CA PRO A 95 -15.70 -9.01 -20.91
C PRO A 95 -14.27 -9.28 -20.39
N GLN A 96 -13.91 -10.54 -20.21
CA GLN A 96 -12.61 -10.94 -19.64
C GLN A 96 -11.42 -10.31 -20.38
N ALA A 97 -11.48 -10.25 -21.71
CA ALA A 97 -10.41 -9.62 -22.50
C ALA A 97 -10.17 -8.14 -22.18
N GLU A 98 -11.20 -7.40 -21.77
CA GLU A 98 -11.07 -5.99 -21.35
C GLU A 98 -10.42 -5.90 -19.96
N ILE A 99 -10.80 -6.81 -19.06
CA ILE A 99 -10.20 -6.94 -17.72
C ILE A 99 -8.70 -7.24 -17.86
N ASP A 100 -8.36 -8.28 -18.62
CA ASP A 100 -6.97 -8.72 -18.85
C ASP A 100 -6.12 -7.60 -19.46
N THR A 101 -6.62 -6.93 -20.49
CA THR A 101 -5.93 -5.80 -21.14
C THR A 101 -5.69 -4.66 -20.16
N ALA A 102 -6.66 -4.34 -19.30
CA ALA A 102 -6.50 -3.29 -18.30
C ALA A 102 -5.44 -3.66 -17.24
N ILE A 103 -5.45 -4.91 -16.76
CA ILE A 103 -4.46 -5.41 -15.80
C ILE A 103 -3.05 -5.31 -16.37
N GLU A 104 -2.81 -5.81 -17.59
CA GLU A 104 -1.51 -5.73 -18.26
C GLU A 104 -1.02 -4.28 -18.42
N LYS A 105 -1.91 -3.39 -18.87
CA LYS A 105 -1.61 -1.96 -19.05
C LYS A 105 -1.17 -1.30 -17.75
N TRP A 106 -1.89 -1.54 -16.66
CA TRP A 106 -1.65 -0.84 -15.41
C TRP A 106 -0.53 -1.45 -14.58
N ASP A 107 -0.23 -2.74 -14.74
CA ASP A 107 1.02 -3.35 -14.27
C ASP A 107 2.24 -2.66 -14.91
N ALA A 108 2.26 -2.57 -16.26
CA ALA A 108 3.32 -1.89 -16.99
C ALA A 108 3.45 -0.40 -16.57
N TYR A 109 2.32 0.30 -16.40
CA TYR A 109 2.31 1.68 -15.93
C TYR A 109 2.95 1.82 -14.54
N MET A 110 2.58 0.96 -13.58
CA MET A 110 3.17 0.98 -12.24
C MET A 110 4.70 0.77 -12.30
N TRP A 111 5.15 -0.15 -13.14
CA TRP A 111 6.59 -0.34 -13.35
C TRP A 111 7.28 0.91 -13.89
N GLU A 112 6.72 1.56 -14.90
CA GLU A 112 7.23 2.81 -15.46
C GLU A 112 7.24 3.95 -14.45
N GLN A 113 6.27 3.98 -13.52
CA GLN A 113 6.20 4.95 -12.43
C GLN A 113 7.18 4.66 -11.27
N GLY A 114 8.05 3.66 -11.42
CA GLY A 114 9.11 3.38 -10.44
C GLY A 114 8.71 2.44 -9.31
N ILE A 115 7.57 1.77 -9.38
CA ILE A 115 7.13 0.82 -8.35
C ILE A 115 7.88 -0.51 -8.51
N GLN A 116 8.45 -1.02 -7.40
CA GLN A 116 9.19 -2.27 -7.34
C GLN A 116 8.39 -3.41 -6.71
N ALA A 117 7.50 -3.08 -5.78
CA ALA A 117 6.63 -4.07 -5.18
C ALA A 117 5.25 -3.50 -4.90
N VAL A 118 4.25 -4.39 -4.92
CA VAL A 118 2.83 -4.07 -4.71
C VAL A 118 2.20 -5.06 -3.73
N GLY A 119 1.55 -4.54 -2.70
CA GLY A 119 0.56 -5.27 -1.91
C GLY A 119 -0.78 -5.20 -2.63
N ASP A 120 -1.15 -6.26 -3.32
CA ASP A 120 -2.32 -6.29 -4.20
C ASP A 120 -3.46 -7.09 -3.62
N ILE A 121 -4.58 -6.42 -3.39
CA ILE A 121 -5.83 -7.04 -2.97
C ILE A 121 -6.45 -7.75 -4.17
N CYS A 122 -6.83 -9.00 -3.98
CA CYS A 122 -7.49 -9.77 -5.02
C CYS A 122 -8.49 -10.78 -4.42
N ASN A 123 -9.62 -10.96 -5.09
CA ASN A 123 -10.60 -11.98 -4.75
C ASN A 123 -11.00 -12.84 -5.97
N LYS A 124 -10.29 -12.64 -7.09
CA LYS A 124 -10.31 -13.44 -8.31
C LYS A 124 -8.88 -13.78 -8.76
N LEU A 125 -8.73 -14.65 -9.75
CA LEU A 125 -7.44 -15.05 -10.33
C LEU A 125 -7.01 -14.19 -11.52
N ASP A 126 -7.74 -13.14 -11.84
CA ASP A 126 -7.54 -12.31 -13.04
C ASP A 126 -6.12 -11.71 -13.11
N THR A 127 -5.53 -11.37 -11.96
CA THR A 127 -4.18 -10.78 -11.88
C THR A 127 -3.04 -11.82 -11.85
N ALA A 128 -3.32 -13.08 -11.53
CA ALA A 128 -2.30 -14.10 -11.35
C ALA A 128 -1.41 -14.34 -12.60
N PRO A 129 -1.91 -14.34 -13.85
CA PRO A 129 -1.08 -14.49 -15.04
C PRO A 129 -0.07 -13.34 -15.23
N VAL A 130 -0.47 -12.10 -14.91
CA VAL A 130 0.40 -10.92 -15.04
C VAL A 130 1.45 -10.94 -13.93
N LYS A 131 1.06 -11.18 -12.68
CA LYS A 131 1.98 -11.25 -11.53
C LYS A 131 3.13 -12.25 -11.72
N ARG A 132 2.89 -13.39 -12.38
CA ARG A 132 3.93 -14.40 -12.68
C ARG A 132 4.98 -13.93 -13.70
N LYS A 133 4.72 -12.89 -14.46
CA LYS A 133 5.58 -12.38 -15.54
C LYS A 133 6.09 -10.96 -15.28
N SER A 134 5.47 -10.24 -14.36
CA SER A 134 5.80 -8.86 -14.05
C SER A 134 7.20 -8.75 -13.43
N PRO A 135 7.94 -7.68 -13.75
CA PRO A 135 9.16 -7.32 -13.01
C PRO A 135 8.86 -6.79 -11.60
N ILE A 136 7.60 -6.41 -11.31
CA ILE A 136 7.14 -5.99 -10.00
C ILE A 136 6.96 -7.22 -9.12
N ARG A 137 7.42 -7.15 -7.87
CA ARG A 137 7.10 -8.17 -6.86
C ARG A 137 5.72 -7.92 -6.28
N TYR A 138 4.92 -8.97 -6.17
CA TYR A 138 3.58 -8.90 -5.62
C TYR A 138 3.47 -9.64 -4.30
N TYR A 139 2.91 -8.96 -3.30
CA TYR A 139 2.32 -9.59 -2.13
C TYR A 139 0.82 -9.65 -2.35
N SER A 140 0.28 -10.82 -2.68
CA SER A 140 -1.15 -10.99 -2.99
C SER A 140 -1.93 -11.19 -1.70
N PHE A 141 -2.73 -10.21 -1.33
CA PHE A 141 -3.70 -10.28 -0.26
C PHE A 141 -5.01 -10.85 -0.80
N VAL A 142 -5.22 -12.16 -0.58
CA VAL A 142 -6.47 -12.81 -1.03
C VAL A 142 -7.57 -12.48 -0.04
N GLU A 143 -8.38 -11.53 -0.44
CA GLU A 143 -9.40 -10.90 0.37
C GLU A 143 -10.65 -11.73 0.47
N MET A 144 -11.13 -11.93 1.72
CA MET A 144 -12.28 -12.75 2.03
C MET A 144 -13.34 -11.93 2.77
N PHE A 145 -14.61 -12.13 2.39
CA PHE A 145 -15.77 -11.52 3.06
C PHE A 145 -17.02 -12.38 2.90
N ASP A 146 -17.96 -12.27 3.84
CA ASP A 146 -19.23 -12.99 3.86
C ASP A 146 -20.45 -12.06 4.02
N PHE A 147 -20.27 -10.76 3.74
CA PHE A 147 -21.27 -9.72 3.96
C PHE A 147 -21.75 -9.63 5.40
N PHE A 148 -20.85 -9.92 6.34
CA PHE A 148 -21.13 -9.93 7.77
C PHE A 148 -22.26 -10.93 8.12
N GLN A 149 -22.34 -12.07 7.40
CA GLN A 149 -23.35 -13.12 7.56
C GLN A 149 -22.68 -14.42 8.02
N PRO A 150 -22.71 -14.78 9.33
CA PRO A 150 -22.01 -15.95 9.87
C PRO A 150 -22.37 -17.27 9.18
N GLU A 151 -23.61 -17.40 8.71
CA GLU A 151 -24.08 -18.60 7.99
C GLU A 151 -23.45 -18.77 6.61
N ARG A 152 -22.86 -17.73 6.04
CA ARG A 152 -22.14 -17.76 4.75
C ARG A 152 -20.66 -18.04 4.93
N ALA A 153 -20.10 -17.98 6.12
CA ALA A 153 -18.67 -18.01 6.38
C ALA A 153 -17.97 -19.20 5.71
N GLN A 154 -18.48 -20.41 5.88
CA GLN A 154 -17.87 -21.61 5.31
C GLN A 154 -17.87 -21.59 3.77
N ALA A 155 -19.01 -21.28 3.15
CA ALA A 155 -19.13 -21.25 1.70
C ALA A 155 -18.28 -20.13 1.08
N SER A 156 -18.25 -18.94 1.70
CA SER A 156 -17.38 -17.84 1.27
C SER A 156 -15.90 -18.22 1.39
N PHE A 157 -15.50 -18.82 2.51
CA PHE A 157 -14.14 -19.28 2.74
C PHE A 157 -13.69 -20.29 1.68
N GLU A 158 -14.50 -21.30 1.37
CA GLU A 158 -14.17 -22.32 0.36
C GLU A 158 -13.96 -21.69 -1.02
N GLY A 159 -14.81 -20.73 -1.40
CA GLY A 159 -14.66 -20.02 -2.67
C GLY A 159 -13.36 -19.19 -2.77
N TYR A 160 -13.06 -18.41 -1.74
CA TYR A 160 -11.82 -17.60 -1.70
C TYR A 160 -10.57 -18.44 -1.44
N LYS A 161 -10.69 -19.55 -0.71
CA LYS A 161 -9.58 -20.48 -0.50
C LYS A 161 -9.10 -21.10 -1.82
N ALA A 162 -10.02 -21.40 -2.75
CA ALA A 162 -9.65 -21.83 -4.08
C ALA A 162 -8.86 -20.76 -4.85
N VAL A 163 -9.23 -19.46 -4.73
CA VAL A 163 -8.44 -18.35 -5.27
C VAL A 163 -7.07 -18.27 -4.60
N TYR A 164 -7.02 -18.41 -3.27
CA TYR A 164 -5.76 -18.41 -2.53
C TYR A 164 -4.81 -19.52 -2.99
N ASP A 165 -5.32 -20.73 -3.18
CA ASP A 165 -4.49 -21.88 -3.57
C ASP A 165 -3.80 -21.66 -4.93
N ASP A 166 -4.51 -21.10 -5.89
CA ASP A 166 -4.04 -20.89 -7.27
C ASP A 166 -3.38 -19.50 -7.52
N GLN A 167 -3.36 -18.61 -6.51
CA GLN A 167 -2.76 -17.27 -6.66
C GLN A 167 -1.24 -17.38 -6.84
N ALA A 168 -0.68 -16.36 -7.53
CA ALA A 168 0.76 -16.27 -7.80
C ALA A 168 1.57 -16.29 -6.49
N ASP A 169 2.53 -17.21 -6.41
CA ASP A 169 3.40 -17.44 -5.27
C ASP A 169 4.76 -17.95 -5.75
N GLY A 170 5.85 -17.64 -5.04
CA GLY A 170 7.22 -17.94 -5.48
C GLY A 170 7.77 -16.93 -6.49
N ASP A 171 9.02 -17.13 -6.92
CA ASP A 171 9.77 -16.24 -7.83
C ASP A 171 9.80 -14.77 -7.33
N GLY A 172 9.84 -14.58 -6.01
CA GLY A 172 9.83 -13.26 -5.37
C GLY A 172 8.43 -12.73 -5.04
N ASN A 173 7.36 -13.44 -5.39
CA ASN A 173 5.99 -13.15 -4.97
C ASN A 173 5.63 -13.88 -3.68
N ALA A 174 4.68 -13.32 -2.93
CA ALA A 174 4.12 -13.91 -1.72
C ALA A 174 2.60 -13.74 -1.69
N LYS A 175 1.91 -14.45 -0.78
CA LYS A 175 0.47 -14.33 -0.59
C LYS A 175 0.05 -14.59 0.85
N SER A 176 -1.11 -14.06 1.22
CA SER A 176 -1.81 -14.38 2.46
C SER A 176 -3.33 -14.32 2.28
N ALA A 177 -4.06 -14.99 3.17
CA ALA A 177 -5.51 -14.84 3.29
C ALA A 177 -5.81 -13.66 4.22
N VAL A 178 -6.68 -12.73 3.80
CA VAL A 178 -6.94 -11.52 4.56
C VAL A 178 -8.44 -11.21 4.71
N PRO A 179 -8.86 -10.62 5.83
CA PRO A 179 -10.22 -10.09 5.96
C PRO A 179 -10.34 -8.79 5.16
N HIS A 180 -11.46 -8.59 4.46
CA HIS A 180 -11.74 -7.36 3.71
C HIS A 180 -11.79 -6.12 4.63
N ALA A 181 -12.78 -6.09 5.52
CA ALA A 181 -13.02 -4.98 6.44
C ALA A 181 -13.75 -5.46 7.70
N PRO A 182 -13.68 -4.73 8.83
CA PRO A 182 -14.34 -5.13 10.07
C PRO A 182 -15.85 -5.34 9.93
N TYR A 183 -16.50 -4.61 9.02
CA TYR A 183 -17.94 -4.64 8.79
C TYR A 183 -18.41 -5.67 7.75
N THR A 184 -17.51 -6.38 7.08
CA THR A 184 -17.87 -7.37 6.03
C THR A 184 -17.50 -8.81 6.38
N VAL A 185 -16.79 -9.00 7.49
CA VAL A 185 -16.25 -10.31 7.89
C VAL A 185 -16.85 -10.75 9.23
N SER A 186 -17.59 -11.86 9.22
CA SER A 186 -18.16 -12.45 10.45
C SER A 186 -17.11 -13.14 11.31
N ASN A 187 -17.41 -13.35 12.59
CA ASN A 187 -16.49 -14.04 13.50
C ASN A 187 -16.05 -15.43 12.99
N PRO A 188 -16.94 -16.32 12.49
CA PRO A 188 -16.50 -17.61 11.96
C PRO A 188 -15.54 -17.46 10.76
N LEU A 189 -15.73 -16.45 9.91
CA LEU A 189 -14.83 -16.23 8.77
C LEU A 189 -13.46 -15.73 9.22
N TYR A 190 -13.37 -14.86 10.25
CA TYR A 190 -12.09 -14.49 10.85
C TYR A 190 -11.31 -15.71 11.37
N GLU A 191 -12.00 -16.66 12.05
CA GLU A 191 -11.38 -17.89 12.55
C GLU A 191 -10.82 -18.75 11.40
N LEU A 192 -11.56 -18.88 10.30
CA LEU A 192 -11.13 -19.61 9.11
C LEU A 192 -9.93 -18.95 8.44
N ILE A 193 -9.94 -17.61 8.26
CA ILE A 193 -8.82 -16.84 7.70
C ILE A 193 -7.58 -17.00 8.57
N ASN A 194 -7.70 -16.84 9.89
CA ASN A 194 -6.59 -17.03 10.82
C ASN A 194 -6.00 -18.45 10.76
N GLY A 195 -6.80 -19.45 10.41
CA GLY A 195 -6.35 -20.83 10.24
C GLY A 195 -5.58 -21.11 8.94
N VAL A 196 -5.61 -20.19 7.97
CA VAL A 196 -4.81 -20.30 6.72
C VAL A 196 -3.39 -19.79 6.91
N ASN A 197 -3.25 -18.68 7.65
CA ASN A 197 -1.96 -18.03 7.90
C ASN A 197 -1.29 -18.68 9.14
N ASP A 198 0.02 -18.88 9.07
CA ASP A 198 0.77 -19.53 10.17
C ASP A 198 1.34 -18.55 11.21
N GLY A 199 1.16 -17.24 11.01
CA GLY A 199 1.65 -16.18 11.89
C GLY A 199 2.94 -15.51 11.41
N THR A 200 3.46 -15.92 10.27
CA THR A 200 4.66 -15.33 9.65
C THR A 200 4.31 -14.37 8.51
N GLU A 201 3.09 -14.40 8.03
CA GLU A 201 2.62 -13.61 6.89
C GLU A 201 2.34 -12.15 7.27
N THR A 202 2.31 -11.30 6.25
CA THR A 202 1.67 -10.00 6.33
C THR A 202 0.20 -10.15 5.95
N VAL A 203 -0.69 -9.60 6.78
CA VAL A 203 -2.13 -9.53 6.51
C VAL A 203 -2.58 -8.08 6.39
N SER A 204 -3.64 -7.85 5.62
CA SER A 204 -4.19 -6.52 5.36
C SER A 204 -5.67 -6.46 5.74
N ILE A 205 -6.16 -5.28 6.16
CA ILE A 205 -7.58 -5.02 6.41
C ILE A 205 -7.89 -3.54 6.17
N HIS A 206 -8.98 -3.23 5.45
CA HIS A 206 -9.52 -1.87 5.37
C HIS A 206 -10.01 -1.44 6.75
N SER A 207 -9.66 -0.24 7.20
CA SER A 207 -9.88 0.19 8.58
C SER A 207 -10.18 1.68 8.68
N GLU A 208 -11.26 2.00 9.37
CA GLU A 208 -11.62 3.36 9.76
C GLU A 208 -11.63 4.36 8.59
N GLU A 209 -12.17 3.90 7.46
CA GLU A 209 -12.19 4.65 6.21
C GLU A 209 -13.31 5.71 6.19
N THR A 210 -14.49 5.41 6.77
CA THR A 210 -15.68 6.24 6.65
C THR A 210 -16.34 6.52 8.00
N PRO A 211 -16.99 7.69 8.19
CA PRO A 211 -17.81 7.95 9.39
C PRO A 211 -18.93 6.94 9.63
N ALA A 212 -19.47 6.33 8.56
CA ALA A 212 -20.50 5.29 8.67
C ALA A 212 -19.96 4.04 9.41
N GLU A 213 -18.72 3.66 9.18
CA GLU A 213 -18.06 2.56 9.89
C GLU A 213 -17.94 2.87 11.39
N MET A 214 -17.50 4.08 11.72
CA MET A 214 -17.41 4.53 13.10
C MET A 214 -18.76 4.51 13.80
N GLU A 215 -19.83 4.96 13.12
CA GLU A 215 -21.19 4.95 13.67
C GLU A 215 -21.68 3.53 13.95
N LEU A 216 -21.43 2.58 13.05
CA LEU A 216 -21.79 1.19 13.23
C LEU A 216 -21.13 0.60 14.49
N PHE A 217 -19.81 0.75 14.62
CA PHE A 217 -19.07 0.12 15.72
C PHE A 217 -19.26 0.81 17.07
N LEU A 218 -19.37 2.14 17.10
CA LEU A 218 -19.59 2.89 18.33
C LEU A 218 -21.03 2.75 18.85
N ASN A 219 -22.03 2.84 17.95
CA ASN A 219 -23.42 3.01 18.34
C ASN A 219 -24.34 1.87 17.88
N GLY A 220 -23.93 1.04 16.91
CA GLY A 220 -24.77 0.00 16.30
C GLY A 220 -25.83 0.58 15.38
N THR A 221 -25.63 1.79 14.87
CA THR A 221 -26.57 2.53 14.02
C THR A 221 -25.91 2.95 12.71
N GLY A 222 -26.61 3.68 11.89
CA GLY A 222 -26.06 4.27 10.68
C GLY A 222 -26.43 3.56 9.38
N PRO A 223 -25.89 4.04 8.27
CA PRO A 223 -26.35 3.65 6.93
C PRO A 223 -25.96 2.22 6.52
N PHE A 224 -25.06 1.54 7.25
CA PHE A 224 -24.70 0.15 6.97
C PHE A 224 -25.89 -0.81 7.04
N HIS A 225 -26.88 -0.59 7.93
CA HIS A 225 -28.10 -1.41 7.99
C HIS A 225 -28.85 -1.40 6.65
N ALA A 226 -29.11 -0.21 6.11
CA ALA A 226 -29.77 -0.07 4.81
C ALA A 226 -28.92 -0.61 3.65
N PHE A 227 -27.60 -0.41 3.72
CA PHE A 227 -26.66 -0.93 2.73
C PHE A 227 -26.74 -2.47 2.65
N PHE A 228 -26.62 -3.16 3.77
CA PHE A 228 -26.70 -4.62 3.80
C PHE A 228 -28.07 -5.16 3.40
N GLN A 229 -29.17 -4.49 3.82
CA GLN A 229 -30.51 -4.84 3.36
C GLN A 229 -30.65 -4.76 1.83
N GLY A 230 -30.00 -3.79 1.18
CA GLY A 230 -29.94 -3.69 -0.28
C GLY A 230 -29.31 -4.89 -0.97
N PHE A 231 -28.44 -5.62 -0.27
CA PHE A 231 -27.80 -6.88 -0.74
C PHE A 231 -28.46 -8.15 -0.14
N GLY A 232 -29.65 -8.00 0.46
CA GLY A 232 -30.39 -9.14 1.04
C GLY A 232 -29.77 -9.70 2.32
N ALA A 233 -28.91 -8.93 2.99
CA ALA A 233 -28.29 -9.31 4.25
C ALA A 233 -28.90 -8.50 5.42
N ASN A 234 -28.91 -9.07 6.63
CA ASN A 234 -29.37 -8.42 7.84
C ASN A 234 -28.26 -8.48 8.90
N ILE A 235 -27.95 -7.33 9.49
CA ILE A 235 -26.93 -7.17 10.52
C ILE A 235 -27.51 -6.76 11.89
N ASP A 236 -28.82 -6.92 12.13
CA ASP A 236 -29.49 -6.56 13.40
C ASP A 236 -28.98 -7.39 14.59
N TYR A 237 -28.33 -8.51 14.32
CA TYR A 237 -27.66 -9.34 15.35
C TYR A 237 -26.39 -8.67 15.89
N PHE A 238 -25.75 -7.76 15.11
CA PHE A 238 -24.53 -7.09 15.53
C PHE A 238 -24.83 -6.16 16.71
N LYS A 239 -23.96 -6.22 17.71
CA LYS A 239 -24.01 -5.32 18.87
C LYS A 239 -22.82 -4.37 18.80
N ALA A 240 -23.11 -3.10 18.94
CA ALA A 240 -22.08 -2.08 19.05
C ALA A 240 -21.03 -2.42 20.07
N THR A 241 -19.77 -2.21 19.73
CA THR A 241 -18.65 -2.48 20.65
C THR A 241 -18.39 -1.30 21.60
N GLY A 242 -18.95 -0.12 21.28
CA GLY A 242 -18.66 1.14 21.96
C GLY A 242 -17.22 1.65 21.73
N LYS A 243 -16.49 1.02 20.80
CA LYS A 243 -15.12 1.38 20.40
C LYS A 243 -15.07 1.46 18.88
N SER A 244 -14.05 2.12 18.34
CA SER A 244 -13.83 2.18 16.89
C SER A 244 -13.55 0.80 16.28
N SER A 245 -13.70 0.68 14.97
CA SER A 245 -13.63 -0.61 14.25
C SER A 245 -12.26 -1.28 14.31
N ILE A 246 -11.16 -0.53 14.46
CA ILE A 246 -9.82 -1.07 14.65
C ILE A 246 -9.75 -1.97 15.90
N HIS A 247 -10.44 -1.59 16.99
CA HIS A 247 -10.51 -2.41 18.20
C HIS A 247 -11.28 -3.72 17.97
N HIS A 248 -12.29 -3.71 17.10
CA HIS A 248 -12.96 -4.93 16.69
C HIS A 248 -12.01 -5.82 15.87
N ALA A 249 -11.33 -5.26 14.88
CA ALA A 249 -10.37 -5.98 14.03
C ALA A 249 -9.29 -6.68 14.88
N ILE A 250 -8.59 -5.96 15.75
CA ILE A 250 -7.53 -6.54 16.60
C ILE A 250 -8.06 -7.59 17.58
N SER A 251 -9.35 -7.55 17.96
CA SER A 251 -9.96 -8.59 18.80
C SER A 251 -10.21 -9.91 18.05
N LYS A 252 -10.11 -9.93 16.71
CA LYS A 252 -10.43 -11.09 15.86
C LYS A 252 -9.22 -11.61 15.08
N MET A 253 -8.30 -10.74 14.71
CA MET A 253 -7.13 -11.09 13.93
C MET A 253 -6.05 -11.73 14.79
N ASN A 254 -5.13 -12.48 14.16
CA ASN A 254 -3.99 -13.09 14.84
C ASN A 254 -2.86 -12.06 15.03
N PRO A 255 -2.47 -11.69 16.27
CA PRO A 255 -1.40 -10.71 16.52
C PRO A 255 0.00 -11.18 16.08
N ALA A 256 0.19 -12.47 15.84
CA ALA A 256 1.46 -13.00 15.33
C ALA A 256 1.73 -12.61 13.88
N ASN A 257 0.70 -12.34 13.08
CA ASN A 257 0.88 -11.83 11.73
C ASN A 257 1.36 -10.38 11.75
N ARG A 258 2.23 -10.00 10.81
CA ARG A 258 2.47 -8.59 10.48
C ARG A 258 1.18 -8.02 9.92
N THR A 259 0.73 -6.87 10.42
CA THR A 259 -0.60 -6.35 10.05
C THR A 259 -0.52 -4.98 9.41
N LEU A 260 -1.21 -4.83 8.27
CA LEU A 260 -1.36 -3.60 7.51
C LEU A 260 -2.81 -3.11 7.60
N PHE A 261 -3.06 -2.08 8.40
CA PHE A 261 -4.34 -1.36 8.42
C PHE A 261 -4.39 -0.35 7.29
N VAL A 262 -5.45 -0.32 6.51
CA VAL A 262 -5.54 0.48 5.29
C VAL A 262 -6.55 1.61 5.42
N HIS A 263 -6.29 2.74 4.77
CA HIS A 263 -6.99 4.03 4.79
C HIS A 263 -6.76 4.83 6.06
N ASN A 264 -7.23 4.34 7.21
CA ASN A 264 -7.02 4.95 8.53
C ASN A 264 -7.45 6.43 8.61
N THR A 265 -8.46 6.79 7.82
CA THR A 265 -8.93 8.18 7.61
C THR A 265 -9.41 8.82 8.91
N LEU A 266 -9.93 8.01 9.82
CA LEU A 266 -10.51 8.43 11.10
C LEU A 266 -9.77 7.88 12.32
N THR A 267 -8.66 7.15 12.12
CA THR A 267 -7.91 6.53 13.20
C THR A 267 -7.28 7.61 14.10
N ASP A 268 -7.50 7.47 15.39
CA ASP A 268 -6.97 8.38 16.41
C ASP A 268 -5.76 7.77 17.13
N ALA A 269 -5.16 8.55 18.05
CA ALA A 269 -4.01 8.11 18.82
C ALA A 269 -4.28 6.86 19.68
N GLN A 270 -5.51 6.66 20.15
CA GLN A 270 -5.88 5.46 20.93
C GLN A 270 -5.95 4.22 20.05
N GLY A 271 -6.52 4.35 18.85
CA GLY A 271 -6.54 3.27 17.86
C GLY A 271 -5.14 2.86 17.42
N ILE A 272 -4.26 3.84 17.12
CA ILE A 272 -2.85 3.59 16.76
C ILE A 272 -2.13 2.87 17.91
N GLN A 273 -2.27 3.36 19.14
CA GLN A 273 -1.64 2.75 20.31
C GLN A 273 -2.12 1.32 20.53
N ALA A 274 -3.45 1.12 20.53
CA ALA A 274 -4.04 -0.21 20.73
C ALA A 274 -3.57 -1.23 19.69
N ALA A 275 -3.53 -0.85 18.41
CA ALA A 275 -3.04 -1.71 17.33
C ALA A 275 -1.54 -2.01 17.48
N THR A 276 -0.72 -1.00 17.81
CA THR A 276 0.73 -1.16 17.97
C THR A 276 1.08 -2.04 19.18
N GLU A 277 0.38 -1.89 20.30
CA GLU A 277 0.58 -2.74 21.49
C GLU A 277 0.09 -4.18 21.28
N TRP A 278 -0.91 -4.38 20.44
CA TRP A 278 -1.47 -5.69 20.13
C TRP A 278 -0.58 -6.51 19.19
N GLY A 279 0.00 -5.89 18.13
CA GLY A 279 0.76 -6.59 17.10
C GLY A 279 2.14 -7.06 17.56
N GLN A 280 2.49 -8.33 17.31
CA GLN A 280 3.74 -8.94 17.76
C GLN A 280 4.87 -8.84 16.74
N ASN A 281 4.54 -8.84 15.43
CA ASN A 281 5.52 -8.86 14.32
C ASN A 281 5.48 -7.60 13.45
N GLY A 282 4.93 -6.51 14.00
CA GLY A 282 4.86 -5.20 13.37
C GLY A 282 3.46 -4.84 12.89
N VAL A 283 3.13 -3.57 13.09
CA VAL A 283 1.89 -2.94 12.66
C VAL A 283 2.23 -1.78 11.75
N TYR A 284 1.57 -1.72 10.62
CA TYR A 284 1.74 -0.69 9.59
C TYR A 284 0.40 -0.08 9.24
N PHE A 285 0.42 1.19 8.85
CA PHE A 285 -0.78 1.96 8.48
C PHE A 285 -0.62 2.46 7.04
N ALA A 286 -1.27 1.80 6.09
CA ALA A 286 -1.28 2.25 4.71
C ALA A 286 -2.23 3.42 4.53
N THR A 287 -1.74 4.51 3.95
CA THR A 287 -2.59 5.62 3.51
C THR A 287 -2.73 5.59 2.00
N CYS A 288 -3.94 5.87 1.52
CA CYS A 288 -4.25 5.99 0.09
C CYS A 288 -4.83 7.40 -0.17
N PRO A 289 -3.97 8.44 -0.17
CA PRO A 289 -4.42 9.85 -0.13
C PRO A 289 -5.40 10.22 -1.22
N ASN A 290 -5.14 9.81 -2.46
CA ASN A 290 -6.01 10.13 -3.59
C ASN A 290 -7.35 9.40 -3.49
N ALA A 291 -7.34 8.12 -3.12
CA ALA A 291 -8.57 7.35 -2.93
C ALA A 291 -9.41 7.92 -1.78
N ASN A 292 -8.78 8.26 -0.66
CA ASN A 292 -9.45 8.87 0.49
C ASN A 292 -10.12 10.21 0.10
N LEU A 293 -9.46 11.04 -0.72
CA LEU A 293 -10.07 12.26 -1.26
C LEU A 293 -11.16 11.96 -2.29
N TYR A 294 -10.95 10.94 -3.14
CA TYR A 294 -11.90 10.55 -4.17
C TYR A 294 -13.25 10.11 -3.57
N ILE A 295 -13.20 9.27 -2.52
CA ILE A 295 -14.37 8.65 -1.91
C ILE A 295 -15.00 9.57 -0.86
N GLU A 296 -14.25 9.95 0.17
CA GLU A 296 -14.72 10.62 1.38
C GLU A 296 -14.37 12.11 1.45
N ASN A 297 -13.60 12.63 0.47
CA ASN A 297 -13.06 13.99 0.49
C ASN A 297 -12.34 14.32 1.81
N ARG A 298 -11.57 13.36 2.32
CA ARG A 298 -10.91 13.44 3.63
C ARG A 298 -9.53 12.79 3.57
N LEU A 299 -8.56 13.33 4.31
CA LEU A 299 -7.25 12.73 4.57
C LEU A 299 -7.11 12.35 6.04
N PRO A 300 -6.31 11.31 6.36
CA PRO A 300 -5.90 11.05 7.73
C PRO A 300 -5.20 12.25 8.37
N ARG A 301 -5.21 12.31 9.68
CA ARG A 301 -4.40 13.26 10.45
C ARG A 301 -2.98 12.70 10.63
N TYR A 302 -2.10 12.95 9.66
CA TYR A 302 -0.73 12.40 9.69
C TYR A 302 0.11 12.86 10.87
N ASP A 303 -0.20 14.04 11.47
CA ASP A 303 0.42 14.50 12.72
C ASP A 303 0.24 13.47 13.84
N VAL A 304 -0.94 12.87 13.98
CA VAL A 304 -1.21 11.85 15.01
C VAL A 304 -0.37 10.59 14.81
N PHE A 305 -0.16 10.16 13.56
CA PHE A 305 0.69 9.00 13.25
C PHE A 305 2.18 9.30 13.48
N ILE A 306 2.63 10.51 13.12
CA ILE A 306 4.01 10.96 13.34
C ILE A 306 4.30 11.05 14.83
N ASP A 307 3.42 11.69 15.61
CA ASP A 307 3.56 11.86 17.06
C ASP A 307 3.56 10.51 17.79
N ALA A 308 2.81 9.53 17.30
CA ALA A 308 2.80 8.17 17.82
C ALA A 308 4.00 7.33 17.38
N GLY A 309 4.86 7.82 16.49
CA GLY A 309 5.96 7.04 15.89
C GLY A 309 5.48 5.83 15.06
N ALA A 310 4.25 5.91 14.52
CA ALA A 310 3.65 4.82 13.77
C ALA A 310 4.34 4.60 12.41
N LYS A 311 4.45 3.35 11.99
CA LYS A 311 4.98 2.99 10.66
C LYS A 311 3.88 3.18 9.60
N VAL A 312 3.90 4.35 8.95
CA VAL A 312 3.00 4.65 7.83
C VAL A 312 3.60 4.14 6.52
N THR A 313 2.76 3.64 5.62
CA THR A 313 3.10 3.26 4.25
C THR A 313 2.15 3.93 3.25
N VAL A 314 2.45 3.87 1.96
CA VAL A 314 1.64 4.50 0.92
C VAL A 314 1.08 3.44 -0.03
N GLY A 315 -0.20 3.54 -0.33
CA GLY A 315 -0.92 2.75 -1.33
C GLY A 315 -1.68 3.63 -2.30
N THR A 316 -2.06 3.07 -3.44
CA THR A 316 -2.85 3.78 -4.46
C THR A 316 -4.34 3.46 -4.39
N ASP A 317 -4.70 2.36 -3.74
CA ASP A 317 -6.02 1.75 -3.84
C ASP A 317 -6.35 1.37 -5.31
N SER A 318 -7.62 1.24 -5.65
CA SER A 318 -8.09 0.87 -6.98
C SER A 318 -8.19 2.06 -7.93
N LEU A 319 -8.17 1.79 -9.24
CA LEU A 319 -8.52 2.81 -10.25
C LEU A 319 -10.01 3.18 -10.27
N THR A 320 -10.84 2.47 -9.52
CA THR A 320 -12.24 2.88 -9.32
C THR A 320 -12.32 4.12 -8.42
N SER A 321 -11.35 4.25 -7.49
CA SER A 321 -11.22 5.32 -6.51
C SER A 321 -10.01 6.24 -6.75
N ASN A 322 -9.33 6.12 -7.88
CA ASN A 322 -8.13 6.90 -8.18
C ASN A 322 -8.07 7.27 -9.67
N TRP A 323 -7.20 8.22 -10.01
CA TRP A 323 -6.96 8.67 -11.38
C TRP A 323 -5.77 7.95 -12.03
N GLN A 324 -4.86 7.40 -11.23
CA GLN A 324 -3.64 6.70 -11.64
C GLN A 324 -3.10 5.80 -10.52
N LEU A 325 -2.21 4.86 -10.87
CA LEU A 325 -1.48 4.00 -9.92
C LEU A 325 -0.02 4.47 -9.81
N SER A 326 0.20 5.66 -9.18
CA SER A 326 1.53 6.27 -9.02
C SER A 326 1.75 6.71 -7.59
N ILE A 327 2.78 6.18 -6.95
CA ILE A 327 3.17 6.57 -5.59
C ILE A 327 3.61 8.04 -5.55
N LEU A 328 4.28 8.55 -6.58
CA LEU A 328 4.63 9.98 -6.64
C LEU A 328 3.39 10.88 -6.57
N GLU A 329 2.28 10.50 -7.23
CA GLU A 329 1.03 11.27 -7.17
C GLU A 329 0.38 11.24 -5.77
N GLU A 330 0.50 10.11 -5.06
CA GLU A 330 0.07 10.01 -3.66
C GLU A 330 0.89 10.94 -2.75
N LEU A 331 2.22 10.91 -2.91
CA LEU A 331 3.13 11.81 -2.16
C LEU A 331 2.87 13.28 -2.49
N ARG A 332 2.57 13.60 -3.74
CA ARG A 332 2.21 14.96 -4.17
C ARG A 332 0.96 15.47 -3.46
N THR A 333 -0.03 14.60 -3.31
CA THR A 333 -1.26 14.92 -2.57
C THR A 333 -0.97 15.20 -1.10
N ILE A 334 -0.17 14.36 -0.43
CA ILE A 334 0.23 14.61 0.95
C ILE A 334 1.02 15.92 1.05
N SER A 335 2.04 16.11 0.22
CA SER A 335 2.88 17.32 0.24
C SER A 335 2.07 18.61 0.05
N LYS A 336 1.03 18.56 -0.79
CA LYS A 336 0.15 19.69 -1.08
C LYS A 336 -0.83 20.02 0.05
N PHE A 337 -1.47 19.01 0.64
CA PHE A 337 -2.58 19.20 1.58
C PHE A 337 -2.16 19.03 3.05
N GLN A 338 -1.01 18.41 3.30
CA GLN A 338 -0.44 18.10 4.62
C GLN A 338 1.04 18.48 4.64
N SER A 339 1.34 19.72 4.26
CA SER A 339 2.69 20.23 3.99
C SER A 339 3.66 20.23 5.20
N TYR A 340 3.15 19.93 6.38
CA TYR A 340 3.95 19.72 7.58
C TYR A 340 4.67 18.37 7.61
N VAL A 341 4.27 17.40 6.78
CA VAL A 341 4.96 16.10 6.70
C VAL A 341 6.32 16.32 6.03
N PRO A 342 7.44 15.98 6.70
CA PRO A 342 8.78 16.18 6.12
C PRO A 342 9.02 15.34 4.88
N PHE A 343 9.83 15.85 3.96
CA PHE A 343 10.18 15.16 2.73
C PHE A 343 10.80 13.76 2.96
N GLU A 344 11.74 13.65 3.90
CA GLU A 344 12.39 12.38 4.23
C GLU A 344 11.40 11.36 4.83
N THR A 345 10.42 11.85 5.59
CA THR A 345 9.33 11.02 6.12
C THR A 345 8.48 10.47 4.98
N LEU A 346 8.12 11.30 3.98
CA LEU A 346 7.41 10.86 2.79
C LEU A 346 8.18 9.80 2.01
N LEU A 347 9.50 9.98 1.84
CA LEU A 347 10.33 8.97 1.17
C LEU A 347 10.35 7.65 1.94
N SER A 348 10.50 7.69 3.27
CA SER A 348 10.48 6.48 4.09
C SER A 348 9.15 5.73 3.99
N TRP A 349 8.02 6.46 3.98
CA TRP A 349 6.68 5.88 3.82
C TRP A 349 6.51 5.19 2.46
N ALA A 350 7.08 5.78 1.41
CA ALA A 350 6.96 5.30 0.02
C ALA A 350 7.98 4.21 -0.35
N THR A 351 8.92 3.88 0.53
CA THR A 351 10.03 2.97 0.25
C THR A 351 10.22 1.95 1.37
N ILE A 352 11.09 2.21 2.36
CA ILE A 352 11.50 1.23 3.37
C ILE A 352 10.33 0.73 4.22
N ASN A 353 9.43 1.60 4.68
CA ASN A 353 8.29 1.17 5.48
C ASN A 353 7.38 0.20 4.70
N GLY A 354 7.19 0.48 3.41
CA GLY A 354 6.43 -0.40 2.53
C GLY A 354 7.13 -1.74 2.28
N ALA A 355 8.45 -1.72 2.07
CA ALA A 355 9.24 -2.93 1.90
C ALA A 355 9.20 -3.81 3.17
N GLU A 356 9.37 -3.22 4.36
CA GLU A 356 9.22 -3.92 5.62
C GLU A 356 7.80 -4.48 5.80
N ALA A 357 6.75 -3.70 5.47
CA ALA A 357 5.37 -4.12 5.58
C ALA A 357 5.09 -5.36 4.71
N LEU A 358 5.64 -5.41 3.49
CA LEU A 358 5.47 -6.52 2.55
C LEU A 358 6.54 -7.62 2.68
N GLN A 359 7.46 -7.52 3.65
CA GLN A 359 8.55 -8.47 3.87
C GLN A 359 9.50 -8.61 2.67
N PHE A 360 9.78 -7.50 1.98
CA PHE A 360 10.73 -7.42 0.87
C PHE A 360 11.94 -6.53 1.19
N ASP A 361 12.12 -6.16 2.46
CA ASP A 361 13.16 -5.23 2.91
C ASP A 361 14.57 -5.81 2.91
N ASP A 362 14.71 -7.11 2.73
CA ASP A 362 15.99 -7.75 2.46
C ASP A 362 16.62 -7.35 1.11
N GLU A 363 15.79 -6.99 0.12
CA GLU A 363 16.24 -6.56 -1.21
C GLU A 363 15.72 -5.17 -1.65
N LEU A 364 14.60 -4.70 -1.11
CA LEU A 364 13.93 -3.47 -1.54
C LEU A 364 13.93 -2.38 -0.46
N GLY A 365 13.44 -1.20 -0.81
CA GLY A 365 13.11 -0.10 0.10
C GLY A 365 14.27 0.81 0.52
N SER A 366 15.54 0.41 0.31
CA SER A 366 16.72 1.24 0.65
C SER A 366 17.86 1.02 -0.33
N LEU A 367 18.73 2.04 -0.46
CA LEU A 367 19.97 1.88 -1.22
C LEU A 367 21.07 1.37 -0.27
N GLU A 368 21.32 0.06 -0.30
CA GLU A 368 22.35 -0.60 0.51
C GLU A 368 23.08 -1.63 -0.37
N VAL A 369 24.39 -1.77 -0.14
CA VAL A 369 25.22 -2.75 -0.86
C VAL A 369 24.65 -4.15 -0.69
N GLY A 370 24.49 -4.85 -1.79
CA GLY A 370 23.91 -6.20 -1.84
C GLY A 370 22.41 -6.22 -2.16
N LYS A 371 21.66 -5.13 -2.00
CA LYS A 371 20.25 -5.05 -2.38
C LYS A 371 20.04 -4.74 -3.86
N LYS A 372 18.83 -5.01 -4.35
CA LYS A 372 18.36 -4.69 -5.70
C LYS A 372 17.04 -3.90 -5.65
N PRO A 373 17.03 -2.70 -5.04
CA PRO A 373 15.79 -1.96 -4.79
C PRO A 373 15.25 -1.21 -6.02
N GLY A 374 15.90 -1.34 -7.19
CA GLY A 374 15.73 -0.40 -8.29
C GLY A 374 16.34 0.97 -7.98
N LEU A 375 16.56 1.77 -9.01
CA LEU A 375 17.11 3.12 -8.87
C LEU A 375 16.24 4.11 -9.62
N LEU A 376 15.77 5.14 -8.92
CA LEU A 376 14.94 6.22 -9.47
C LEU A 376 15.67 7.55 -9.38
N ALA A 377 15.46 8.41 -10.37
CA ALA A 377 15.77 9.83 -10.27
C ALA A 377 14.48 10.62 -10.03
N LEU A 378 14.46 11.44 -8.97
CA LEU A 378 13.45 12.48 -8.76
C LEU A 378 14.05 13.83 -9.15
N SER A 379 13.45 14.48 -10.13
CA SER A 379 13.85 15.81 -10.61
C SER A 379 12.80 16.87 -10.31
N GLU A 380 13.16 18.12 -10.50
CA GLU A 380 12.28 19.29 -10.32
C GLU A 380 11.64 19.39 -8.95
N LEU A 381 12.36 18.96 -7.90
CA LEU A 381 11.95 19.20 -6.51
C LEU A 381 11.97 20.70 -6.19
N GLU A 382 10.98 21.19 -5.46
CA GLU A 382 11.02 22.50 -4.84
C GLU A 382 12.05 22.50 -3.70
N GLY A 383 12.79 23.60 -3.52
CA GLY A 383 13.83 23.74 -2.50
C GLY A 383 15.24 23.49 -3.03
N ALA A 384 16.24 23.88 -2.22
CA ALA A 384 17.65 23.85 -2.63
C ALA A 384 18.50 22.82 -1.86
N SER A 385 17.97 22.25 -0.77
CA SER A 385 18.67 21.31 0.11
C SER A 385 17.70 20.29 0.70
N PRO A 386 18.20 19.18 1.25
CA PRO A 386 17.37 18.14 1.89
C PRO A 386 16.31 18.67 2.84
N GLU A 387 16.66 19.66 3.68
CA GLU A 387 15.77 20.22 4.69
C GLU A 387 14.63 21.05 4.08
N THR A 388 14.80 21.51 2.84
CA THR A 388 13.85 22.38 2.14
C THR A 388 13.13 21.68 1.00
N PHE A 389 13.51 20.46 0.63
CA PHE A 389 12.86 19.75 -0.46
C PHE A 389 11.36 19.53 -0.23
N ARG A 390 10.59 19.75 -1.29
CA ARG A 390 9.15 19.49 -1.37
C ARG A 390 8.81 18.85 -2.71
N ILE A 391 7.81 17.97 -2.69
CA ILE A 391 7.21 17.40 -3.88
C ILE A 391 6.10 18.34 -4.33
N ASP A 392 6.15 18.80 -5.57
CA ASP A 392 5.11 19.66 -6.16
C ASP A 392 4.64 19.12 -7.54
N ALA A 393 3.84 19.91 -8.25
CA ALA A 393 3.28 19.52 -9.54
C ALA A 393 4.33 19.29 -10.63
N ARG A 394 5.55 19.83 -10.47
CA ARG A 394 6.65 19.72 -11.44
C ARG A 394 7.50 18.48 -11.19
N THR A 395 7.55 18.03 -9.93
CA THR A 395 8.39 16.89 -9.57
C THR A 395 8.11 15.68 -10.47
N ALA A 396 9.15 15.15 -11.07
CA ALA A 396 9.07 14.04 -12.01
C ALA A 396 9.93 12.87 -11.53
N VAL A 397 9.45 11.65 -11.79
CA VAL A 397 10.17 10.40 -11.53
C VAL A 397 10.62 9.79 -12.85
N ARG A 398 11.84 9.26 -12.85
CA ARG A 398 12.38 8.46 -13.95
C ARG A 398 13.09 7.24 -13.44
N ARG A 399 12.69 6.06 -13.92
CA ARG A 399 13.39 4.80 -13.66
C ARG A 399 14.76 4.79 -14.32
N ILE A 400 15.78 4.34 -13.58
CA ILE A 400 17.15 4.15 -14.06
C ILE A 400 17.48 2.67 -14.17
N SER A 401 17.03 1.87 -13.19
CA SER A 401 17.17 0.41 -13.21
C SER A 401 15.94 -0.28 -12.63
#